data_7d9d592b492fe22f7d761b2ca30ab483
#
_entry.id   7d9d592b492fe22f7d761b2ca30ab483
#
_cell.length_a   1.000
_cell.length_b   1.000
_cell.length_c   1.000
_cell.angle_alpha   90.00
_cell.angle_beta   90.00
_cell.angle_gamma   90.00
#
_symmetry.space_group_name_H-M   'P 1'
#
loop_
_entity.id
_entity.type
_entity.pdbx_description
1 polymer ?
#
loop_
_entity_poly.entity_id
_entity_poly.type
_entity_poly.pdbx_seq_one_letter_code
_entity_poly.pdbx_strand_id
1 'polypeptide(L)'
;MSLVLRHCHSRSRTFILTRHLSSKPSSTKVPLLYKPEQDDQTDTVTLQLLSWGKGASGQLGGGIEEIRLYPTPVANLIVSQSSFALSPTPGRRVSSTNPLGEVGLSCGLFHSSLLVNGKLWIWGKGDGGRLGFGHENPLFVPTLNPHLDSVRSVALGGVHSVALTSLGEVFTWGYGGFGALGHSVYHRELFPRLVEGSWSGKIHHIATSGTHTAAITESGELYTWGRDEGDGRLGLGPNRGPNEGGGLSIPSKVKELPIPVTAVFCGGFFTMALTEQGQLWNWGANSNYELGRGDKVGGWKPKPIPSLEDVCVIQVASGGYHSLALTDDGKVLSWGYGRHGQLGHSSILNQKIPVVIEALSDEHVVYIACGGSSSAAVTDKGKLYMWGNAKDSQLGVPGLPEVQPSPVEVKFLTEDDGLGPPNVLSVAVGASHAMCLVMRSAS
;
A
#
# COMPACT_ATOMS: atom_id res chain seq x y z
N MET A 1 -65.11 -18.77 6.33
CA MET A 1 -64.11 -18.66 5.27
C MET A 1 -62.74 -18.68 5.95
N SER A 2 -62.03 -19.78 5.77
CA SER A 2 -60.84 -20.18 6.52
C SER A 2 -59.58 -19.61 5.83
N LEU A 3 -58.77 -18.86 6.56
CA LEU A 3 -57.43 -18.45 6.14
C LEU A 3 -56.40 -19.45 6.65
N VAL A 4 -55.76 -20.13 5.73
CA VAL A 4 -54.67 -21.07 6.01
C VAL A 4 -53.36 -20.27 6.10
N LEU A 5 -52.77 -20.14 7.28
CA LEU A 5 -51.45 -19.67 7.55
C LEU A 5 -50.43 -20.79 7.22
N ARG A 6 -49.65 -20.64 6.18
CA ARG A 6 -48.48 -21.49 5.93
C ARG A 6 -47.28 -20.96 6.72
N HIS A 7 -46.83 -21.73 7.70
CA HIS A 7 -45.55 -21.53 8.39
C HIS A 7 -44.37 -21.84 7.45
N CYS A 8 -43.57 -20.84 7.16
CA CYS A 8 -42.30 -21.00 6.50
C CYS A 8 -41.23 -21.24 7.59
N HIS A 9 -40.79 -22.48 7.76
CA HIS A 9 -39.64 -22.81 8.60
C HIS A 9 -38.35 -22.38 7.91
N SER A 10 -37.75 -21.30 8.36
CA SER A 10 -36.38 -20.93 8.02
C SER A 10 -35.44 -21.85 8.81
N ARG A 11 -34.81 -22.79 8.13
CA ARG A 11 -33.67 -23.54 8.67
C ARG A 11 -32.45 -22.63 8.66
N SER A 12 -32.10 -22.06 9.81
CA SER A 12 -30.80 -21.46 10.04
C SER A 12 -29.74 -22.57 9.98
N ARG A 13 -28.96 -22.59 8.92
CA ARG A 13 -27.71 -23.38 8.86
C ARG A 13 -26.67 -22.67 9.70
N THR A 14 -26.48 -23.15 10.92
CA THR A 14 -25.34 -22.83 11.77
C THR A 14 -24.09 -23.41 11.09
N PHE A 15 -23.30 -22.57 10.45
CA PHE A 15 -21.95 -22.93 10.01
C PHE A 15 -21.09 -23.06 11.27
N ILE A 16 -20.80 -24.27 11.67
CA ILE A 16 -19.76 -24.57 12.64
C ILE A 16 -18.43 -24.37 11.91
N LEU A 17 -17.79 -23.22 12.14
CA LEU A 17 -16.40 -23.01 11.80
C LEU A 17 -15.56 -23.92 12.69
N THR A 18 -15.19 -25.10 12.19
CA THR A 18 -14.14 -25.91 12.78
C THR A 18 -12.84 -25.13 12.68
N ARG A 19 -12.39 -24.56 13.81
CA ARG A 19 -11.05 -24.04 13.96
C ARG A 19 -10.08 -25.20 13.80
N HIS A 20 -9.52 -25.35 12.62
CA HIS A 20 -8.28 -26.10 12.47
C HIS A 20 -7.17 -25.29 13.15
N LEU A 21 -6.94 -25.56 14.42
CA LEU A 21 -5.66 -25.28 15.06
C LEU A 21 -4.65 -26.16 14.34
N SER A 22 -3.86 -25.58 13.46
CA SER A 22 -2.79 -26.23 12.74
C SER A 22 -1.84 -26.89 13.74
N SER A 23 -1.89 -28.22 13.80
CA SER A 23 -0.76 -29.04 14.24
C SER A 23 0.45 -28.66 13.37
N LYS A 24 1.63 -28.54 13.96
CA LYS A 24 2.96 -28.22 13.39
C LYS A 24 3.01 -28.30 11.87
N PRO A 25 3.46 -27.25 11.17
CA PRO A 25 3.60 -27.29 9.72
C PRO A 25 4.55 -28.40 9.35
N SER A 26 4.13 -29.32 8.49
CA SER A 26 5.04 -30.15 7.74
C SER A 26 6.03 -29.23 7.05
N SER A 27 7.32 -29.55 7.05
CA SER A 27 8.40 -28.76 6.44
C SER A 27 8.23 -28.68 4.91
N THR A 28 7.21 -27.96 4.45
CA THR A 28 7.13 -27.54 3.06
C THR A 28 8.18 -26.46 2.89
N LYS A 29 9.23 -26.76 2.14
CA LYS A 29 10.29 -25.80 1.83
C LYS A 29 9.66 -24.53 1.25
N VAL A 30 9.92 -23.39 1.89
CA VAL A 30 9.48 -22.07 1.40
C VAL A 30 10.04 -21.89 -0.02
N PRO A 31 9.21 -21.54 -1.03
CA PRO A 31 9.66 -21.46 -2.40
C PRO A 31 10.69 -20.35 -2.60
N LEU A 32 11.69 -20.60 -3.45
CA LEU A 32 12.64 -19.61 -3.91
C LEU A 32 12.09 -18.97 -5.18
N LEU A 33 11.70 -17.70 -5.13
CA LEU A 33 11.11 -16.98 -6.27
C LEU A 33 12.17 -16.31 -7.16
N TYR A 34 13.28 -15.89 -6.58
CA TYR A 34 14.32 -15.17 -7.31
C TYR A 34 15.72 -15.59 -6.86
N LYS A 35 16.60 -15.75 -7.86
CA LYS A 35 18.05 -15.92 -7.68
C LYS A 35 18.75 -15.21 -8.87
N PRO A 36 19.85 -14.46 -8.67
CA PRO A 36 20.61 -13.86 -9.74
C PRO A 36 21.18 -14.93 -10.71
N GLU A 37 21.19 -14.62 -12.00
CA GLU A 37 21.89 -15.41 -13.01
C GLU A 37 23.37 -15.06 -12.93
N GLN A 38 24.21 -16.01 -12.50
CA GLN A 38 25.68 -16.05 -12.48
C GLN A 38 26.49 -14.72 -12.45
N ASP A 39 27.34 -14.59 -11.49
CA ASP A 39 28.76 -14.21 -11.38
C ASP A 39 29.17 -13.62 -10.00
N ASP A 40 28.24 -13.21 -9.14
CA ASP A 40 28.55 -12.68 -7.80
C ASP A 40 28.09 -13.62 -6.67
N GLN A 41 28.57 -14.87 -6.64
CA GLN A 41 28.20 -15.81 -5.57
C GLN A 41 28.80 -15.47 -4.19
N THR A 42 29.68 -14.49 -4.10
CA THR A 42 30.40 -14.15 -2.86
C THR A 42 29.72 -13.10 -1.99
N ASP A 43 28.73 -12.36 -2.52
CA ASP A 43 28.09 -11.25 -1.81
C ASP A 43 26.55 -11.30 -1.95
N THR A 44 25.95 -12.43 -1.57
CA THR A 44 24.50 -12.59 -1.62
C THR A 44 23.89 -12.63 -0.24
N VAL A 45 22.68 -12.05 -0.11
CA VAL A 45 21.85 -12.16 1.08
C VAL A 45 20.52 -12.83 0.75
N THR A 46 19.97 -13.53 1.73
CA THR A 46 18.64 -14.11 1.63
C THR A 46 17.64 -13.15 2.25
N LEU A 47 16.68 -12.74 1.43
CA LEU A 47 15.50 -12.02 1.89
C LEU A 47 14.33 -12.99 1.97
N GLN A 48 13.48 -12.82 2.98
CA GLN A 48 12.29 -13.62 3.16
C GLN A 48 11.05 -12.73 3.13
N LEU A 49 10.07 -13.10 2.31
CA LEU A 49 8.76 -12.51 2.27
C LEU A 49 7.86 -13.20 3.28
N LEU A 50 7.26 -12.44 4.20
CA LEU A 50 6.27 -12.93 5.16
C LEU A 50 4.94 -12.20 4.96
N SER A 51 3.83 -12.89 5.25
CA SER A 51 2.49 -12.32 5.23
C SER A 51 1.65 -12.77 6.43
N TRP A 52 0.64 -11.98 6.78
CA TRP A 52 -0.32 -12.27 7.85
C TRP A 52 -1.64 -11.53 7.65
N GLY A 53 -2.63 -11.85 8.50
CA GLY A 53 -3.98 -11.33 8.41
C GLY A 53 -4.92 -12.28 7.69
N LYS A 54 -5.95 -11.74 7.04
CA LYS A 54 -6.99 -12.51 6.36
C LYS A 54 -6.69 -12.70 4.89
N GLY A 55 -6.71 -13.95 4.46
CA GLY A 55 -6.39 -14.39 3.10
C GLY A 55 -7.56 -15.02 2.35
N ALA A 56 -8.78 -14.51 2.52
CA ALA A 56 -10.00 -15.06 1.92
C ALA A 56 -10.03 -15.08 0.37
N SER A 57 -9.09 -14.38 -0.28
CA SER A 57 -9.00 -14.33 -1.76
C SER A 57 -7.58 -14.64 -2.25
N GLY A 58 -6.76 -15.31 -1.41
CA GLY A 58 -5.41 -15.68 -1.78
C GLY A 58 -4.35 -14.60 -1.54
N GLN A 59 -4.71 -13.40 -1.03
CA GLN A 59 -3.77 -12.27 -0.89
C GLN A 59 -2.59 -12.53 0.05
N LEU A 60 -2.62 -13.58 0.88
CA LEU A 60 -1.48 -14.00 1.71
C LEU A 60 -0.42 -14.79 0.94
N GLY A 61 -0.74 -15.36 -0.22
CA GLY A 61 0.22 -16.07 -1.05
C GLY A 61 0.59 -17.48 -0.54
N GLY A 62 -0.14 -18.03 0.43
CA GLY A 62 0.14 -19.33 1.04
C GLY A 62 -0.44 -20.56 0.32
N GLY A 63 -1.12 -20.36 -0.80
CA GLY A 63 -1.71 -21.44 -1.60
C GLY A 63 -3.16 -21.79 -1.24
N ILE A 64 -3.68 -21.30 -0.13
CA ILE A 64 -5.03 -21.59 0.36
C ILE A 64 -5.71 -20.34 0.95
N GLU A 65 -7.02 -20.43 1.17
CA GLU A 65 -7.75 -19.47 1.99
C GLU A 65 -7.45 -19.72 3.47
N GLU A 66 -6.89 -18.74 4.15
CA GLU A 66 -6.48 -18.87 5.54
C GLU A 66 -6.50 -17.52 6.29
N ILE A 67 -6.42 -17.60 7.61
CA ILE A 67 -6.12 -16.45 8.48
C ILE A 67 -4.81 -16.75 9.18
N ARG A 68 -3.83 -15.87 9.06
CA ARG A 68 -2.53 -15.96 9.74
C ARG A 68 -2.47 -14.95 10.87
N LEU A 69 -2.29 -15.45 12.09
CA LEU A 69 -2.27 -14.63 13.30
C LEU A 69 -0.95 -13.88 13.51
N TYR A 70 0.12 -14.34 12.86
CA TYR A 70 1.49 -13.82 12.96
C TYR A 70 2.19 -13.94 11.61
N PRO A 71 3.28 -13.17 11.40
CA PRO A 71 4.05 -13.23 10.16
C PRO A 71 4.51 -14.66 9.83
N THR A 72 4.14 -15.13 8.64
CA THR A 72 4.44 -16.49 8.17
C THR A 72 5.16 -16.44 6.83
N PRO A 73 6.25 -17.19 6.61
CA PRO A 73 6.98 -17.19 5.36
C PRO A 73 6.12 -17.57 4.15
N VAL A 74 6.32 -16.84 3.05
CA VAL A 74 5.66 -17.05 1.76
C VAL A 74 6.68 -17.43 0.70
N ALA A 75 7.83 -16.74 0.68
CA ALA A 75 8.85 -16.93 -0.32
C ALA A 75 10.22 -16.47 0.17
N ASN A 76 11.28 -17.04 -0.43
CA ASN A 76 12.64 -16.58 -0.29
C ASN A 76 13.14 -15.95 -1.59
N LEU A 77 14.04 -14.98 -1.45
CA LEU A 77 14.74 -14.30 -2.52
C LEU A 77 16.23 -14.33 -2.22
N ILE A 78 17.05 -14.60 -3.21
CA ILE A 78 18.50 -14.39 -3.13
C ILE A 78 18.83 -13.16 -3.95
N VAL A 79 19.46 -12.16 -3.34
CA VAL A 79 19.83 -10.90 -4.00
C VAL A 79 21.29 -10.58 -3.70
N SER A 80 21.95 -9.81 -4.55
CA SER A 80 23.30 -9.32 -4.28
C SER A 80 23.25 -8.21 -3.24
N GLN A 81 24.05 -8.33 -2.19
CA GLN A 81 24.07 -7.34 -1.09
C GLN A 81 24.56 -5.98 -1.55
N SER A 82 25.52 -5.96 -2.46
CA SER A 82 26.12 -4.72 -2.99
C SER A 82 25.24 -3.97 -3.98
N SER A 83 24.29 -4.67 -4.62
CA SER A 83 23.49 -4.10 -5.73
C SER A 83 21.98 -4.02 -5.44
N PHE A 84 21.50 -4.57 -4.31
CA PHE A 84 20.07 -4.46 -4.02
C PHE A 84 19.74 -3.12 -3.34
N ALA A 85 18.63 -2.54 -3.78
CA ALA A 85 18.00 -1.40 -3.13
C ALA A 85 16.50 -1.68 -2.96
N LEU A 86 15.89 -1.12 -1.91
CA LEU A 86 14.43 -1.12 -1.82
C LEU A 86 13.87 -0.24 -2.93
N SER A 87 12.85 -0.73 -3.62
CA SER A 87 12.12 0.05 -4.61
C SER A 87 11.69 1.39 -4.01
N PRO A 88 11.76 2.49 -4.77
CA PRO A 88 11.42 3.81 -4.24
C PRO A 88 10.02 3.79 -3.65
N THR A 89 9.96 3.90 -2.35
CA THR A 89 8.71 4.16 -1.67
C THR A 89 8.26 5.58 -1.98
N PRO A 90 6.96 5.77 -2.20
CA PRO A 90 6.42 7.10 -2.34
C PRO A 90 6.93 8.02 -1.20
N GLY A 91 7.60 9.13 -1.56
CA GLY A 91 8.09 10.13 -0.62
C GLY A 91 9.54 10.02 -0.16
N ARG A 92 10.25 8.95 -0.44
CA ARG A 92 11.67 8.89 -0.17
C ARG A 92 12.47 9.45 -1.35
N ARG A 93 13.31 10.44 -1.11
CA ARG A 93 14.29 10.91 -2.11
C ARG A 93 15.21 9.75 -2.45
N VAL A 94 15.12 9.27 -3.67
CA VAL A 94 16.07 8.27 -4.17
C VAL A 94 17.20 8.99 -4.87
N SER A 95 18.33 9.06 -4.21
CA SER A 95 19.60 9.28 -4.89
C SER A 95 20.12 7.95 -5.40
N SER A 96 19.51 7.33 -6.39
CA SER A 96 20.09 6.12 -6.94
C SER A 96 20.26 6.21 -8.44
N THR A 97 21.49 6.13 -8.80
CA THR A 97 21.99 5.89 -10.14
C THR A 97 22.01 4.40 -10.54
N ASN A 98 21.43 3.51 -9.70
CA ASN A 98 21.48 2.07 -9.94
C ASN A 98 20.10 1.48 -10.25
N PRO A 99 19.79 1.19 -11.54
CA PRO A 99 18.47 0.68 -11.95
C PRO A 99 18.29 -0.84 -11.77
N LEU A 100 19.26 -1.57 -11.27
CA LEU A 100 19.34 -3.03 -11.43
C LEU A 100 19.36 -3.82 -10.12
N GLY A 101 18.49 -3.55 -9.19
CA GLY A 101 18.45 -4.35 -7.95
C GLY A 101 17.31 -3.97 -7.01
N GLU A 102 16.25 -3.39 -7.54
CA GLU A 102 15.16 -2.91 -6.73
C GLU A 102 14.26 -4.06 -6.26
N VAL A 103 13.99 -4.10 -4.96
CA VAL A 103 13.02 -4.99 -4.33
C VAL A 103 11.92 -4.16 -3.70
N GLY A 104 10.66 -4.44 -4.04
CA GLY A 104 9.51 -3.66 -3.55
C GLY A 104 8.30 -4.50 -3.20
N LEU A 105 7.53 -4.04 -2.23
CA LEU A 105 6.26 -4.60 -1.83
C LEU A 105 5.14 -3.61 -2.07
N SER A 106 3.97 -4.09 -2.49
CA SER A 106 2.74 -3.31 -2.50
C SER A 106 1.54 -4.16 -2.12
N CYS A 107 0.66 -3.62 -1.30
CA CYS A 107 -0.65 -4.20 -0.97
C CYS A 107 -1.75 -3.27 -1.47
N GLY A 108 -2.65 -3.81 -2.28
CA GLY A 108 -3.95 -3.21 -2.52
C GLY A 108 -4.95 -3.61 -1.42
N LEU A 109 -6.24 -3.37 -1.65
CA LEU A 109 -7.24 -3.81 -0.67
C LEU A 109 -7.26 -5.33 -0.50
N PHE A 110 -7.17 -6.09 -1.59
CA PHE A 110 -7.32 -7.55 -1.60
C PHE A 110 -6.34 -8.27 -2.52
N HIS A 111 -5.26 -7.62 -2.94
CA HIS A 111 -4.21 -8.23 -3.75
C HIS A 111 -2.85 -7.70 -3.31
N SER A 112 -1.82 -8.41 -3.69
CA SER A 112 -0.46 -8.23 -3.19
C SER A 112 0.54 -8.34 -4.33
N SER A 113 1.65 -7.64 -4.23
CA SER A 113 2.74 -7.75 -5.19
C SER A 113 4.11 -7.72 -4.56
N LEU A 114 5.04 -8.37 -5.24
CA LEU A 114 6.47 -8.35 -4.98
C LEU A 114 7.17 -7.97 -6.29
N LEU A 115 7.99 -6.95 -6.23
CA LEU A 115 8.88 -6.54 -7.31
C LEU A 115 10.31 -6.97 -6.97
N VAL A 116 10.98 -7.65 -7.88
CA VAL A 116 12.40 -8.01 -7.74
C VAL A 116 13.08 -7.87 -9.09
N ASN A 117 14.07 -7.00 -9.16
CA ASN A 117 14.93 -6.81 -10.34
C ASN A 117 14.14 -6.69 -11.65
N GLY A 118 13.17 -5.78 -11.66
CA GLY A 118 12.33 -5.50 -12.83
C GLY A 118 11.21 -6.49 -13.09
N LYS A 119 11.13 -7.61 -12.37
CA LYS A 119 10.11 -8.64 -12.52
C LYS A 119 9.01 -8.49 -11.47
N LEU A 120 7.75 -8.57 -11.88
CA LEU A 120 6.59 -8.41 -11.02
C LEU A 120 5.92 -9.75 -10.73
N TRP A 121 5.85 -10.14 -9.47
CA TRP A 121 4.95 -11.18 -8.96
C TRP A 121 3.72 -10.51 -8.36
N ILE A 122 2.52 -11.01 -8.72
CA ILE A 122 1.25 -10.46 -8.24
C ILE A 122 0.29 -11.62 -7.92
N TRP A 123 -0.51 -11.48 -6.87
CA TRP A 123 -1.46 -12.51 -6.41
C TRP A 123 -2.57 -11.91 -5.57
N GLY A 124 -3.56 -12.72 -5.22
CA GLY A 124 -4.73 -12.34 -4.46
C GLY A 124 -6.00 -12.33 -5.29
N LYS A 125 -6.91 -11.41 -4.98
CA LYS A 125 -8.21 -11.28 -5.62
C LYS A 125 -8.08 -10.83 -7.08
N GLY A 126 -8.73 -11.56 -7.99
CA GLY A 126 -8.62 -11.31 -9.44
C GLY A 126 -9.76 -10.49 -10.06
N ASP A 127 -10.82 -10.20 -9.31
CA ASP A 127 -12.01 -9.50 -9.80
C ASP A 127 -11.64 -8.20 -10.52
N GLY A 128 -12.30 -7.95 -11.65
CA GLY A 128 -12.05 -6.81 -12.51
C GLY A 128 -10.76 -6.90 -13.33
N GLY A 129 -10.02 -8.02 -13.25
CA GLY A 129 -8.76 -8.21 -13.95
C GLY A 129 -7.54 -7.59 -13.28
N ARG A 130 -7.63 -7.20 -11.99
CA ARG A 130 -6.58 -6.45 -11.27
C ARG A 130 -5.23 -7.14 -11.16
N LEU A 131 -5.15 -8.45 -11.45
CA LEU A 131 -3.90 -9.21 -11.47
C LEU A 131 -3.16 -9.17 -12.82
N GLY A 132 -3.87 -8.85 -13.93
CA GLY A 132 -3.24 -8.62 -15.22
C GLY A 132 -2.87 -9.88 -16.04
N PHE A 133 -3.57 -11.00 -15.82
CA PHE A 133 -3.30 -12.28 -16.50
C PHE A 133 -4.33 -12.65 -17.60
N GLY A 134 -5.19 -11.73 -18.01
CA GLY A 134 -6.23 -11.99 -19.02
C GLY A 134 -7.50 -12.64 -18.46
N HIS A 135 -7.61 -12.80 -17.14
CA HIS A 135 -8.77 -13.40 -16.46
C HIS A 135 -9.04 -12.72 -15.12
N GLU A 136 -10.16 -13.06 -14.49
CA GLU A 136 -10.60 -12.53 -13.19
C GLU A 136 -10.49 -13.56 -12.04
N ASN A 137 -9.82 -14.69 -12.27
CA ASN A 137 -9.63 -15.71 -11.23
C ASN A 137 -8.63 -15.24 -10.17
N PRO A 138 -8.85 -15.56 -8.88
CA PRO A 138 -7.87 -15.29 -7.84
C PRO A 138 -6.62 -16.15 -8.02
N LEU A 139 -5.49 -15.65 -7.55
CA LEU A 139 -4.24 -16.38 -7.48
C LEU A 139 -3.80 -16.50 -6.02
N PHE A 140 -3.57 -17.72 -5.56
CA PHE A 140 -3.27 -18.03 -4.16
C PHE A 140 -1.78 -18.06 -3.83
N VAL A 141 -0.93 -17.96 -4.85
CA VAL A 141 0.54 -17.94 -4.70
C VAL A 141 1.13 -16.80 -5.50
N PRO A 142 2.29 -16.26 -5.09
CA PRO A 142 3.01 -15.29 -5.90
C PRO A 142 3.24 -15.80 -7.31
N THR A 143 2.71 -15.12 -8.30
CA THR A 143 2.74 -15.52 -9.71
C THR A 143 3.42 -14.44 -10.54
N LEU A 144 4.46 -14.82 -11.30
CA LEU A 144 5.18 -13.90 -12.17
C LEU A 144 4.28 -13.42 -13.31
N ASN A 145 4.13 -12.10 -13.46
CA ASN A 145 3.38 -11.53 -14.58
C ASN A 145 4.28 -11.50 -15.83
N PRO A 146 3.92 -12.21 -16.91
CA PRO A 146 4.75 -12.34 -18.10
C PRO A 146 4.59 -11.15 -19.07
N HIS A 147 3.68 -10.23 -18.80
CA HIS A 147 3.33 -9.13 -19.70
C HIS A 147 4.05 -7.82 -19.37
N LEU A 148 4.84 -7.80 -18.30
CA LEU A 148 5.63 -6.65 -17.85
C LEU A 148 7.07 -7.04 -17.65
N ASP A 149 7.96 -6.19 -18.09
CA ASP A 149 9.40 -6.29 -17.86
C ASP A 149 9.97 -4.93 -17.47
N SER A 150 11.14 -4.93 -16.88
CA SER A 150 11.84 -3.71 -16.45
C SER A 150 11.00 -2.80 -15.54
N VAL A 151 10.14 -3.40 -14.72
CA VAL A 151 9.30 -2.67 -13.76
C VAL A 151 10.18 -2.08 -12.66
N ARG A 152 10.02 -0.80 -12.40
CA ARG A 152 10.74 -0.06 -11.36
C ARG A 152 9.90 0.17 -10.11
N SER A 153 8.59 0.38 -10.27
CA SER A 153 7.67 0.64 -9.16
C SER A 153 6.28 0.10 -9.46
N VAL A 154 5.59 -0.33 -8.41
CA VAL A 154 4.22 -0.83 -8.47
C VAL A 154 3.39 -0.17 -7.38
N ALA A 155 2.20 0.28 -7.73
CA ALA A 155 1.19 0.75 -6.79
C ALA A 155 -0.10 -0.05 -7.00
N LEU A 156 -0.60 -0.66 -5.94
CA LEU A 156 -1.83 -1.44 -5.94
C LEU A 156 -2.95 -0.65 -5.27
N GLY A 157 -4.03 -0.42 -6.01
CA GLY A 157 -5.22 0.26 -5.52
C GLY A 157 -6.26 -0.69 -4.91
N GLY A 158 -7.49 -0.21 -4.83
CA GLY A 158 -8.61 -1.04 -4.37
C GLY A 158 -9.05 -2.09 -5.37
N VAL A 159 -9.12 -1.69 -6.63
CA VAL A 159 -9.70 -2.49 -7.72
C VAL A 159 -8.84 -2.50 -9.00
N HIS A 160 -7.70 -1.83 -9.00
CA HIS A 160 -6.79 -1.73 -10.13
C HIS A 160 -5.32 -1.72 -9.67
N SER A 161 -4.43 -1.83 -10.62
CA SER A 161 -2.99 -1.89 -10.42
C SER A 161 -2.28 -0.95 -11.38
N VAL A 162 -1.15 -0.41 -10.96
CA VAL A 162 -0.31 0.53 -11.73
C VAL A 162 1.14 0.09 -11.63
N ALA A 163 1.84 0.08 -12.75
CA ALA A 163 3.28 -0.17 -12.81
C ALA A 163 4.00 0.95 -13.57
N LEU A 164 5.18 1.30 -13.09
CA LEU A 164 6.11 2.22 -13.71
C LEU A 164 7.34 1.42 -14.17
N THR A 165 7.74 1.57 -15.43
CA THR A 165 8.94 0.93 -15.95
C THR A 165 10.17 1.83 -15.76
N SER A 166 11.36 1.25 -15.94
CA SER A 166 12.65 1.99 -15.95
C SER A 166 12.74 3.00 -17.10
N LEU A 167 11.92 2.84 -18.14
CA LEU A 167 11.81 3.79 -19.24
C LEU A 167 10.89 4.98 -18.94
N GLY A 168 10.21 4.99 -17.78
CA GLY A 168 9.27 6.04 -17.39
C GLY A 168 7.88 5.86 -18.01
N GLU A 169 7.55 4.65 -18.45
CA GLU A 169 6.24 4.29 -18.97
C GLU A 169 5.31 3.82 -17.87
N VAL A 170 4.04 4.23 -17.93
CA VAL A 170 3.01 3.84 -16.95
C VAL A 170 2.08 2.83 -17.58
N PHE A 171 1.91 1.69 -16.92
CA PHE A 171 0.93 0.68 -17.27
C PHE A 171 -0.15 0.59 -16.21
N THR A 172 -1.40 0.45 -16.63
CA THR A 172 -2.55 0.25 -15.71
C THR A 172 -3.40 -0.92 -16.17
N TRP A 173 -4.02 -1.60 -15.21
CA TRP A 173 -4.95 -2.71 -15.47
C TRP A 173 -5.90 -2.91 -14.31
N GLY A 174 -6.97 -3.65 -14.53
CA GLY A 174 -8.00 -3.91 -13.54
C GLY A 174 -9.32 -3.24 -13.87
N TYR A 175 -10.07 -2.85 -12.86
CA TYR A 175 -11.38 -2.23 -13.01
C TYR A 175 -11.27 -0.79 -13.52
N GLY A 176 -11.90 -0.49 -14.65
CA GLY A 176 -11.84 0.82 -15.29
C GLY A 176 -13.05 1.72 -15.08
N GLY A 177 -14.11 1.24 -14.38
CA GLY A 177 -15.38 1.96 -14.26
C GLY A 177 -15.32 3.32 -13.57
N PHE A 178 -14.23 3.62 -12.87
CA PHE A 178 -13.98 4.94 -12.26
C PHE A 178 -13.09 5.86 -13.12
N GLY A 179 -12.64 5.40 -14.29
CA GLY A 179 -11.67 6.12 -15.11
C GLY A 179 -10.22 6.04 -14.60
N ALA A 180 -9.96 5.30 -13.51
CA ALA A 180 -8.65 5.25 -12.85
C ALA A 180 -7.54 4.57 -13.69
N LEU A 181 -7.87 3.95 -14.81
CA LEU A 181 -6.90 3.35 -15.72
C LEU A 181 -6.29 4.37 -16.71
N GLY A 182 -6.98 5.48 -17.02
CA GLY A 182 -6.42 6.56 -17.84
C GLY A 182 -6.42 6.29 -19.36
N HIS A 183 -7.29 5.40 -19.87
CA HIS A 183 -7.33 4.99 -21.28
C HIS A 183 -8.41 5.66 -22.12
N SER A 184 -8.94 6.79 -21.68
CA SER A 184 -10.03 7.54 -22.30
C SER A 184 -11.36 6.77 -22.38
N VAL A 185 -11.43 5.63 -21.71
CA VAL A 185 -12.61 4.76 -21.61
C VAL A 185 -12.78 4.26 -20.17
N TYR A 186 -13.97 3.72 -19.87
CA TYR A 186 -14.33 3.21 -18.55
C TYR A 186 -14.43 1.67 -18.52
N HIS A 187 -13.71 1.01 -19.42
CA HIS A 187 -13.67 -0.45 -19.51
C HIS A 187 -12.60 -1.02 -18.56
N ARG A 188 -12.80 -2.27 -18.14
CA ARG A 188 -11.76 -3.03 -17.44
C ARG A 188 -10.68 -3.47 -18.42
N GLU A 189 -9.46 -3.53 -17.93
CA GLU A 189 -8.32 -4.07 -18.66
C GLU A 189 -7.82 -5.33 -17.95
N LEU A 190 -7.86 -6.45 -18.65
CA LEU A 190 -7.44 -7.75 -18.10
C LEU A 190 -5.93 -7.97 -18.19
N PHE A 191 -5.25 -7.16 -18.98
CA PHE A 191 -3.80 -7.15 -19.17
C PHE A 191 -3.25 -5.76 -18.87
N PRO A 192 -1.98 -5.66 -18.44
CA PRO A 192 -1.30 -4.35 -18.36
C PRO A 192 -1.36 -3.61 -19.70
N ARG A 193 -1.86 -2.38 -19.69
CA ARG A 193 -1.97 -1.51 -20.85
C ARG A 193 -1.24 -0.20 -20.62
N LEU A 194 -0.47 0.23 -21.60
CA LEU A 194 0.26 1.49 -21.58
C LEU A 194 -0.71 2.68 -21.50
N VAL A 195 -0.45 3.61 -20.59
CA VAL A 195 -1.21 4.85 -20.46
C VAL A 195 -0.65 5.89 -21.43
N GLU A 196 -1.47 6.35 -22.36
CA GLU A 196 -1.16 7.44 -23.26
C GLU A 196 -1.54 8.79 -22.60
N GLY A 197 -0.59 9.35 -21.83
CA GLY A 197 -0.77 10.65 -21.18
C GLY A 197 -0.26 11.80 -22.01
N SER A 198 -0.79 13.00 -21.74
CA SER A 198 -0.36 14.26 -22.40
C SER A 198 0.88 14.90 -21.75
N TRP A 199 1.59 14.18 -20.88
CA TRP A 199 2.84 14.66 -20.28
C TRP A 199 4.00 14.62 -21.28
N SER A 200 4.96 15.52 -21.08
CA SER A 200 6.23 15.48 -21.78
C SER A 200 7.31 14.86 -20.89
N GLY A 201 8.18 14.03 -21.50
CA GLY A 201 9.24 13.35 -20.79
C GLY A 201 8.76 12.08 -20.09
N LYS A 202 9.54 11.60 -19.12
CA LYS A 202 9.33 10.34 -18.41
C LYS A 202 8.55 10.56 -17.13
N ILE A 203 7.75 9.57 -16.76
CA ILE A 203 7.20 9.49 -15.41
C ILE A 203 8.26 8.97 -14.45
N HIS A 204 8.32 9.60 -13.29
CA HIS A 204 9.28 9.32 -12.23
C HIS A 204 8.63 8.67 -11.01
N HIS A 205 7.37 8.99 -10.72
CA HIS A 205 6.65 8.49 -9.54
C HIS A 205 5.18 8.22 -9.85
N ILE A 206 4.63 7.19 -9.25
CA ILE A 206 3.23 6.80 -9.36
C ILE A 206 2.62 6.56 -7.97
N ALA A 207 1.33 6.82 -7.85
CA ALA A 207 0.53 6.44 -6.68
C ALA A 207 -0.90 6.11 -7.12
N THR A 208 -1.57 5.28 -6.33
CA THR A 208 -2.97 4.98 -6.51
C THR A 208 -3.65 4.67 -5.19
N SER A 209 -4.96 4.75 -5.18
CA SER A 209 -5.82 4.40 -4.05
C SER A 209 -6.97 3.48 -4.48
N GLY A 210 -8.10 3.57 -3.80
CA GLY A 210 -9.30 2.82 -4.18
C GLY A 210 -9.79 3.12 -5.58
N THR A 211 -9.76 4.37 -6.02
CA THR A 211 -10.52 4.83 -7.19
C THR A 211 -9.84 5.88 -8.06
N HIS A 212 -8.66 6.37 -7.69
CA HIS A 212 -7.92 7.36 -8.49
C HIS A 212 -6.43 7.05 -8.55
N THR A 213 -5.77 7.59 -9.54
CA THR A 213 -4.37 7.37 -9.86
C THR A 213 -3.66 8.71 -10.07
N ALA A 214 -2.39 8.76 -9.73
CA ALA A 214 -1.54 9.93 -9.89
C ALA A 214 -0.16 9.55 -10.42
N ALA A 215 0.45 10.44 -11.19
CA ALA A 215 1.80 10.28 -11.71
C ALA A 215 2.54 11.61 -11.72
N ILE A 216 3.85 11.58 -11.47
CA ILE A 216 4.73 12.75 -11.51
C ILE A 216 5.78 12.53 -12.58
N THR A 217 6.01 13.56 -13.41
CA THR A 217 7.11 13.59 -14.38
C THR A 217 8.45 13.87 -13.71
N GLU A 218 9.55 13.58 -14.40
CA GLU A 218 10.91 13.96 -13.95
C GLU A 218 11.06 15.47 -13.73
N SER A 219 10.24 16.30 -14.41
CA SER A 219 10.20 17.76 -14.20
C SER A 219 9.35 18.20 -13.00
N GLY A 220 8.75 17.25 -12.26
CA GLY A 220 7.92 17.54 -11.08
C GLY A 220 6.48 17.97 -11.39
N GLU A 221 6.00 17.73 -12.60
CA GLU A 221 4.59 17.99 -12.96
C GLU A 221 3.71 16.81 -12.50
N LEU A 222 2.61 17.15 -11.80
CA LEU A 222 1.65 16.16 -11.30
C LEU A 222 0.46 16.01 -12.24
N TYR A 223 0.12 14.77 -12.55
CA TYR A 223 -1.07 14.36 -13.28
C TYR A 223 -1.93 13.45 -12.41
N THR A 224 -3.26 13.64 -12.46
CA THR A 224 -4.23 12.83 -11.74
C THR A 224 -5.37 12.41 -12.66
N TRP A 225 -5.98 11.26 -12.38
CA TRP A 225 -7.16 10.74 -13.07
C TRP A 225 -7.91 9.73 -12.21
N GLY A 226 -9.12 9.37 -12.61
CA GLY A 226 -9.99 8.48 -11.88
C GLY A 226 -11.21 9.19 -11.33
N ARG A 227 -11.75 8.68 -10.23
CA ARG A 227 -12.98 9.17 -9.64
C ARG A 227 -12.78 10.50 -8.91
N ASP A 228 -13.71 11.44 -9.17
CA ASP A 228 -13.88 12.66 -8.40
C ASP A 228 -15.37 12.89 -8.18
N GLU A 229 -15.86 12.70 -6.99
CA GLU A 229 -17.30 12.80 -6.65
C GLU A 229 -17.66 14.16 -6.03
N GLY A 230 -16.94 15.20 -6.40
CA GLY A 230 -17.14 16.56 -5.88
C GLY A 230 -16.38 16.83 -4.58
N ASP A 231 -15.61 15.88 -4.09
CA ASP A 231 -14.68 16.09 -2.97
C ASP A 231 -13.37 16.78 -3.41
N GLY A 232 -13.11 16.80 -4.72
CA GLY A 232 -11.96 17.49 -5.30
C GLY A 232 -10.65 16.73 -5.22
N ARG A 233 -10.66 15.41 -4.96
CA ARG A 233 -9.43 14.59 -4.80
C ARG A 233 -8.48 14.62 -5.99
N LEU A 234 -8.96 14.93 -7.20
CA LEU A 234 -8.10 15.04 -8.38
C LEU A 234 -7.33 16.38 -8.47
N GLY A 235 -7.77 17.42 -7.77
CA GLY A 235 -7.09 18.72 -7.81
C GLY A 235 -7.23 19.48 -9.13
N LEU A 236 -8.25 19.20 -9.95
CA LEU A 236 -8.37 19.64 -11.33
C LEU A 236 -9.36 20.81 -11.55
N GLY A 237 -9.78 21.48 -10.48
CA GLY A 237 -10.71 22.61 -10.54
C GLY A 237 -12.09 22.28 -9.95
N PRO A 238 -12.96 23.30 -9.85
CA PRO A 238 -14.31 23.16 -9.33
C PRO A 238 -15.24 22.43 -10.32
N ASN A 239 -16.45 22.08 -9.85
CA ASN A 239 -17.55 21.55 -10.66
C ASN A 239 -17.29 20.17 -11.29
N ARG A 240 -16.64 19.29 -10.52
CA ARG A 240 -16.48 17.87 -10.88
C ARG A 240 -17.30 16.97 -9.96
N GLY A 241 -18.56 17.36 -9.72
CA GLY A 241 -19.50 16.65 -8.85
C GLY A 241 -20.09 15.40 -9.50
N PRO A 242 -20.79 14.57 -8.70
CA PRO A 242 -21.41 13.34 -9.18
C PRO A 242 -22.41 13.53 -10.31
N ASN A 243 -22.98 14.73 -10.47
CA ASN A 243 -23.90 15.06 -11.55
C ASN A 243 -23.21 15.48 -12.86
N GLU A 244 -21.88 15.64 -12.85
CA GLU A 244 -21.09 16.08 -14.01
C GLU A 244 -20.17 14.99 -14.57
N GLY A 245 -20.49 13.72 -14.30
CA GLY A 245 -19.77 12.60 -14.86
C GLY A 245 -18.76 11.91 -13.95
N GLY A 246 -18.65 12.30 -12.69
CA GLY A 246 -18.06 11.52 -11.57
C GLY A 246 -16.64 10.96 -11.70
N GLY A 247 -15.96 11.13 -12.82
CA GLY A 247 -14.63 10.55 -13.05
C GLY A 247 -13.96 11.11 -14.29
N LEU A 248 -12.66 10.99 -14.34
CA LEU A 248 -11.83 11.40 -15.47
C LEU A 248 -10.97 10.21 -15.92
N SER A 249 -11.23 9.73 -17.12
CA SER A 249 -10.51 8.61 -17.71
C SER A 249 -9.26 9.01 -18.52
N ILE A 250 -8.83 10.27 -18.39
CA ILE A 250 -7.65 10.82 -19.07
C ILE A 250 -6.75 11.46 -18.03
N PRO A 251 -5.46 11.12 -17.97
CA PRO A 251 -4.50 11.81 -17.11
C PRO A 251 -4.51 13.33 -17.37
N SER A 252 -4.70 14.12 -16.32
CA SER A 252 -4.80 15.56 -16.43
C SER A 252 -3.90 16.27 -15.43
N LYS A 253 -3.23 17.34 -15.88
CA LYS A 253 -2.25 18.09 -15.10
C LYS A 253 -2.92 18.89 -13.98
N VAL A 254 -2.42 18.76 -12.77
CA VAL A 254 -2.78 19.60 -11.62
C VAL A 254 -2.02 20.93 -11.76
N LYS A 255 -2.76 22.02 -12.01
CA LYS A 255 -2.17 23.32 -12.33
C LYS A 255 -1.93 24.21 -11.10
N GLU A 256 -2.61 23.94 -10.00
CA GLU A 256 -2.62 24.80 -8.80
C GLU A 256 -1.48 24.50 -7.80
N LEU A 257 -0.53 23.65 -8.16
CA LEU A 257 0.70 23.44 -7.38
C LEU A 257 1.75 24.47 -7.82
N PRO A 258 2.17 25.37 -6.92
CA PRO A 258 3.09 26.47 -7.30
C PRO A 258 4.55 26.05 -7.47
N ILE A 259 4.91 24.85 -6.99
CA ILE A 259 6.29 24.33 -7.01
C ILE A 259 6.30 22.90 -7.49
N PRO A 260 7.39 22.44 -8.15
CA PRO A 260 7.52 21.05 -8.54
C PRO A 260 7.47 20.10 -7.33
N VAL A 261 6.83 18.96 -7.52
CA VAL A 261 6.71 17.91 -6.50
C VAL A 261 7.58 16.71 -6.84
N THR A 262 8.03 15.98 -5.82
CA THR A 262 8.88 14.79 -5.95
C THR A 262 8.15 13.50 -5.68
N ALA A 263 7.04 13.56 -4.92
CA ALA A 263 6.23 12.39 -4.62
C ALA A 263 4.76 12.75 -4.46
N VAL A 264 3.88 11.80 -4.80
CA VAL A 264 2.42 11.91 -4.64
C VAL A 264 1.92 10.69 -3.87
N PHE A 265 0.86 10.90 -3.09
CA PHE A 265 0.20 9.90 -2.26
C PHE A 265 -1.30 10.02 -2.46
N CYS A 266 -1.96 8.88 -2.64
CA CYS A 266 -3.40 8.82 -2.80
C CYS A 266 -4.01 8.16 -1.56
N GLY A 267 -4.76 8.91 -0.76
CA GLY A 267 -5.66 8.37 0.26
C GLY A 267 -6.97 7.89 -0.35
N GLY A 268 -7.90 7.43 0.46
CA GLY A 268 -9.20 6.95 -0.04
C GLY A 268 -9.96 8.01 -0.85
N PHE A 269 -9.97 9.24 -0.34
CA PHE A 269 -10.76 10.36 -0.91
C PHE A 269 -9.98 11.69 -0.93
N PHE A 270 -8.67 11.64 -0.82
CA PHE A 270 -7.80 12.82 -0.83
C PHE A 270 -6.46 12.48 -1.49
N THR A 271 -5.71 13.51 -1.82
CA THR A 271 -4.39 13.39 -2.44
C THR A 271 -3.40 14.30 -1.70
N MET A 272 -2.16 13.85 -1.60
CA MET A 272 -1.06 14.62 -1.03
C MET A 272 0.12 14.64 -1.99
N ALA A 273 0.88 15.74 -1.97
CA ALA A 273 2.09 15.92 -2.76
C ALA A 273 3.22 16.43 -1.87
N LEU A 274 4.39 15.83 -2.00
CA LEU A 274 5.61 16.22 -1.29
C LEU A 274 6.52 16.98 -2.25
N THR A 275 7.03 18.13 -1.80
CA THR A 275 7.95 18.96 -2.56
C THR A 275 9.40 18.57 -2.33
N GLU A 276 10.31 19.09 -3.14
CA GLU A 276 11.76 18.91 -2.95
C GLU A 276 12.29 19.45 -1.61
N GLN A 277 11.61 20.44 -1.04
CA GLN A 277 11.95 21.05 0.25
C GLN A 277 11.37 20.28 1.45
N GLY A 278 10.65 19.17 1.20
CA GLY A 278 9.99 18.39 2.25
C GLY A 278 8.66 19.00 2.73
N GLN A 279 8.08 19.94 1.99
CA GLN A 279 6.77 20.51 2.30
C GLN A 279 5.65 19.60 1.80
N LEU A 280 4.64 19.39 2.62
CA LEU A 280 3.49 18.56 2.30
C LEU A 280 2.26 19.39 1.95
N TRP A 281 1.75 19.19 0.73
CA TRP A 281 0.54 19.80 0.21
C TRP A 281 -0.55 18.75 0.08
N ASN A 282 -1.82 19.14 0.28
CA ASN A 282 -2.93 18.19 0.15
C ASN A 282 -4.23 18.85 -0.31
N TRP A 283 -5.19 18.00 -0.76
CA TRP A 283 -6.52 18.40 -1.21
C TRP A 283 -7.45 17.18 -1.25
N GLY A 284 -8.76 17.42 -1.34
CA GLY A 284 -9.80 16.40 -1.40
C GLY A 284 -10.75 16.46 -0.23
N ALA A 285 -11.30 15.29 0.17
CA ALA A 285 -12.21 15.17 1.29
C ALA A 285 -11.54 15.51 2.63
N ASN A 286 -12.31 16.12 3.55
CA ASN A 286 -11.82 16.51 4.88
C ASN A 286 -12.87 16.39 6.00
N SER A 287 -13.89 15.58 5.82
CA SER A 287 -14.94 15.41 6.84
C SER A 287 -14.45 14.80 8.14
N ASN A 288 -13.35 14.06 8.11
CA ASN A 288 -12.69 13.43 9.26
C ASN A 288 -11.31 14.00 9.57
N TYR A 289 -11.03 15.22 9.11
CA TYR A 289 -9.72 15.87 9.24
C TYR A 289 -8.58 15.20 8.44
N GLU A 290 -8.90 14.56 7.33
CA GLU A 290 -7.93 13.88 6.45
C GLU A 290 -6.82 14.81 5.98
N LEU A 291 -7.12 16.11 5.84
CA LEU A 291 -6.17 17.12 5.38
C LEU A 291 -5.28 17.71 6.50
N GLY A 292 -5.57 17.42 7.78
CA GLY A 292 -4.72 17.85 8.88
C GLY A 292 -4.55 19.36 9.08
N ARG A 293 -5.50 20.18 8.61
CA ARG A 293 -5.44 21.65 8.63
C ARG A 293 -6.14 22.29 9.82
N GLY A 294 -6.68 21.49 10.75
CA GLY A 294 -7.42 21.95 11.92
C GLY A 294 -8.92 22.11 11.71
N ASP A 295 -9.38 22.14 10.47
CA ASP A 295 -10.78 22.27 10.07
C ASP A 295 -11.30 21.02 9.31
N LYS A 296 -12.56 21.09 8.87
CA LYS A 296 -13.20 20.06 8.04
C LYS A 296 -13.51 20.52 6.63
N VAL A 297 -12.88 21.61 6.18
CA VAL A 297 -13.10 22.16 4.85
C VAL A 297 -12.24 21.41 3.85
N GLY A 298 -12.88 20.60 3.02
CA GLY A 298 -12.27 19.92 1.88
C GLY A 298 -12.29 20.78 0.63
N GLY A 299 -11.78 20.23 -0.45
CA GLY A 299 -11.87 20.85 -1.77
C GLY A 299 -10.70 20.53 -2.67
N TRP A 300 -10.84 20.91 -3.92
CA TRP A 300 -9.94 20.56 -5.01
C TRP A 300 -8.59 21.32 -5.00
N LYS A 301 -8.52 22.47 -4.32
CA LYS A 301 -7.34 23.32 -4.40
C LYS A 301 -6.23 22.81 -3.48
N PRO A 302 -5.03 22.48 -4.02
CA PRO A 302 -3.87 22.15 -3.22
C PRO A 302 -3.51 23.26 -2.24
N LYS A 303 -3.22 22.91 -0.99
CA LYS A 303 -2.75 23.82 0.06
C LYS A 303 -1.75 23.10 0.94
N PRO A 304 -0.75 23.82 1.52
CA PRO A 304 0.16 23.26 2.49
C PRO A 304 -0.55 22.94 3.79
N ILE A 305 0.04 22.04 4.60
CA ILE A 305 -0.39 21.78 5.97
C ILE A 305 0.32 22.77 6.89
N PRO A 306 -0.38 23.72 7.54
CA PRO A 306 0.26 24.81 8.27
C PRO A 306 1.19 24.34 9.40
N SER A 307 0.80 23.26 10.13
CA SER A 307 1.59 22.74 11.26
C SER A 307 2.85 21.98 10.85
N LEU A 308 3.09 21.77 9.54
CA LEU A 308 4.27 21.12 8.99
C LEU A 308 5.18 22.08 8.22
N GLU A 309 4.98 23.40 8.31
CA GLU A 309 5.73 24.39 7.52
C GLU A 309 7.25 24.31 7.78
N ASP A 310 7.64 24.12 9.06
CA ASP A 310 9.05 24.00 9.47
C ASP A 310 9.51 22.54 9.70
N VAL A 311 8.72 21.56 9.26
CA VAL A 311 9.01 20.14 9.46
C VAL A 311 9.46 19.52 8.13
N CYS A 312 10.66 18.94 8.12
CA CYS A 312 11.17 18.21 6.96
C CYS A 312 10.57 16.81 6.91
N VAL A 313 9.55 16.63 6.08
CA VAL A 313 8.91 15.33 5.82
C VAL A 313 9.71 14.60 4.74
N ILE A 314 10.10 13.35 5.04
CA ILE A 314 10.86 12.49 4.12
C ILE A 314 10.05 11.34 3.52
N GLN A 315 8.96 10.94 4.20
CA GLN A 315 8.03 9.93 3.71
C GLN A 315 6.62 10.21 4.21
N VAL A 316 5.62 9.86 3.40
CA VAL A 316 4.20 9.89 3.77
C VAL A 316 3.58 8.54 3.47
N ALA A 317 2.62 8.12 4.28
CA ALA A 317 1.76 6.99 4.01
C ALA A 317 0.30 7.40 4.23
N SER A 318 -0.57 7.02 3.30
CA SER A 318 -2.00 7.33 3.35
C SER A 318 -2.82 6.06 3.45
N GLY A 319 -3.73 6.02 4.40
CA GLY A 319 -4.77 5.01 4.50
C GLY A 319 -6.08 5.45 3.84
N GLY A 320 -7.20 4.83 4.23
CA GLY A 320 -8.52 5.22 3.73
C GLY A 320 -8.90 6.65 4.12
N TYR A 321 -8.68 7.00 5.40
CA TYR A 321 -9.11 8.27 6.00
C TYR A 321 -8.07 8.87 6.98
N HIS A 322 -6.84 8.35 6.99
CA HIS A 322 -5.78 8.82 7.87
C HIS A 322 -4.45 8.87 7.14
N SER A 323 -3.51 9.57 7.73
CA SER A 323 -2.17 9.74 7.17
C SER A 323 -1.10 9.64 8.26
N LEU A 324 0.06 9.17 7.84
CA LEU A 324 1.31 9.23 8.59
C LEU A 324 2.33 10.07 7.83
N ALA A 325 3.15 10.82 8.54
CA ALA A 325 4.34 11.46 8.02
C ALA A 325 5.57 11.05 8.84
N LEU A 326 6.66 10.72 8.16
CA LEU A 326 7.96 10.46 8.74
C LEU A 326 8.86 11.65 8.51
N THR A 327 9.49 12.14 9.56
CA THR A 327 10.42 13.26 9.52
C THR A 327 11.86 12.78 9.38
N ASP A 328 12.75 13.67 8.99
CA ASP A 328 14.18 13.39 8.82
C ASP A 328 14.91 13.02 10.10
N ASP A 329 14.35 13.40 11.27
CA ASP A 329 14.86 12.99 12.61
C ASP A 329 14.22 11.67 13.12
N GLY A 330 13.46 10.95 12.27
CA GLY A 330 12.92 9.62 12.57
C GLY A 330 11.63 9.61 13.41
N LYS A 331 10.95 10.76 13.56
CA LYS A 331 9.65 10.84 14.23
C LYS A 331 8.51 10.54 13.28
N VAL A 332 7.42 9.98 13.81
CA VAL A 332 6.19 9.71 13.08
C VAL A 332 5.08 10.60 13.60
N LEU A 333 4.42 11.33 12.69
CA LEU A 333 3.22 12.09 12.95
C LEU A 333 2.01 11.43 12.30
N SER A 334 0.84 11.58 12.91
CA SER A 334 -0.42 11.07 12.36
C SER A 334 -1.55 12.07 12.50
N TRP A 335 -2.54 11.98 11.59
CA TRP A 335 -3.76 12.80 11.62
C TRP A 335 -4.89 12.14 10.83
N GLY A 336 -6.10 12.70 10.95
CA GLY A 336 -7.30 12.24 10.28
C GLY A 336 -8.18 11.38 11.18
N TYR A 337 -8.81 10.36 10.60
CA TYR A 337 -9.75 9.47 11.26
C TYR A 337 -9.07 8.51 12.23
N GLY A 338 -9.56 8.44 13.48
CA GLY A 338 -8.92 7.66 14.55
C GLY A 338 -9.77 6.54 15.16
N ARG A 339 -11.03 6.33 14.71
CA ARG A 339 -11.99 5.43 15.35
C ARG A 339 -11.58 3.96 15.42
N HIS A 340 -10.64 3.53 14.60
CA HIS A 340 -10.05 2.18 14.63
C HIS A 340 -8.67 2.15 15.29
N GLY A 341 -8.27 3.21 16.00
CA GLY A 341 -6.97 3.30 16.67
C GLY A 341 -5.79 3.53 15.71
N GLN A 342 -6.01 3.74 14.40
CA GLN A 342 -4.98 3.84 13.38
C GLN A 342 -4.03 5.03 13.51
N LEU A 343 -4.32 5.98 14.42
CA LEU A 343 -3.47 7.14 14.66
C LEU A 343 -2.35 6.89 15.69
N GLY A 344 -2.47 5.86 16.53
CA GLY A 344 -1.39 5.47 17.45
C GLY A 344 -1.26 6.29 18.72
N HIS A 345 -2.28 7.09 19.11
CA HIS A 345 -2.25 8.00 20.27
C HIS A 345 -2.89 7.44 21.53
N SER A 346 -2.99 6.12 21.67
CA SER A 346 -3.66 5.43 22.79
C SER A 346 -5.15 5.83 22.93
N SER A 347 -5.74 6.35 21.87
CA SER A 347 -7.13 6.80 21.81
C SER A 347 -7.76 6.48 20.45
N ILE A 348 -9.09 6.56 20.38
CA ILE A 348 -9.87 6.40 19.16
C ILE A 348 -10.44 7.73 18.65
N LEU A 349 -9.88 8.83 19.07
CA LEU A 349 -10.28 10.17 18.64
C LEU A 349 -9.62 10.56 17.32
N ASN A 350 -10.33 11.33 16.50
CA ASN A 350 -9.75 11.94 15.31
C ASN A 350 -8.71 13.00 15.68
N GLN A 351 -7.67 13.12 14.90
CA GLN A 351 -6.66 14.18 15.04
C GLN A 351 -6.85 15.24 13.95
N LYS A 352 -7.01 16.49 14.39
CA LYS A 352 -7.32 17.62 13.49
C LYS A 352 -6.10 18.13 12.74
N ILE A 353 -4.93 17.93 13.32
CA ILE A 353 -3.62 18.32 12.79
C ILE A 353 -2.62 17.19 12.99
N PRO A 354 -1.50 17.15 12.25
CA PRO A 354 -0.40 16.22 12.52
C PRO A 354 0.10 16.29 13.96
N VAL A 355 0.15 15.16 14.64
CA VAL A 355 0.62 15.01 16.02
C VAL A 355 1.63 13.87 16.08
N VAL A 356 2.74 14.07 16.78
CA VAL A 356 3.79 13.06 17.01
C VAL A 356 3.20 11.87 17.77
N ILE A 357 3.54 10.65 17.32
CA ILE A 357 3.17 9.42 18.04
C ILE A 357 4.17 9.17 19.15
N GLU A 358 3.84 9.60 20.37
CA GLU A 358 4.72 9.54 21.55
C GLU A 358 5.16 8.12 21.89
N ALA A 359 4.34 7.10 21.61
CA ALA A 359 4.71 5.70 21.84
C ALA A 359 5.87 5.20 20.97
N LEU A 360 6.29 5.95 19.96
CA LEU A 360 7.45 5.68 19.11
C LEU A 360 8.61 6.66 19.34
N SER A 361 8.53 7.55 20.36
CA SER A 361 9.53 8.61 20.60
C SER A 361 10.93 8.07 20.92
N ASP A 362 11.03 6.88 21.52
CA ASP A 362 12.30 6.23 21.85
C ASP A 362 12.90 5.40 20.69
N GLU A 363 12.21 5.32 19.59
CA GLU A 363 12.64 4.58 18.38
C GLU A 363 12.96 5.55 17.25
N HIS A 364 13.98 5.23 16.46
CA HIS A 364 14.27 5.94 15.21
C HIS A 364 13.59 5.20 14.05
N VAL A 365 12.48 5.76 13.60
CA VAL A 365 11.71 5.15 12.50
C VAL A 365 12.35 5.51 11.16
N VAL A 366 12.46 4.53 10.27
CA VAL A 366 13.07 4.67 8.94
C VAL A 366 12.09 4.37 7.80
N TYR A 367 10.93 3.80 8.10
CA TYR A 367 9.93 3.42 7.11
C TYR A 367 8.53 3.38 7.72
N ILE A 368 7.52 3.88 6.99
CA ILE A 368 6.12 3.86 7.40
C ILE A 368 5.22 3.31 6.30
N ALA A 369 4.10 2.71 6.68
CA ALA A 369 3.06 2.25 5.76
C ALA A 369 1.66 2.38 6.39
N CYS A 370 0.65 2.55 5.54
CA CYS A 370 -0.75 2.52 5.92
C CYS A 370 -1.53 1.52 5.07
N GLY A 371 -2.46 0.82 5.71
CA GLY A 371 -3.53 0.11 5.03
C GLY A 371 -4.86 0.87 5.15
N GLY A 372 -5.99 0.22 4.91
CA GLY A 372 -7.30 0.86 5.00
C GLY A 372 -7.56 1.53 6.36
N SER A 373 -7.31 0.81 7.45
CA SER A 373 -7.52 1.28 8.84
C SER A 373 -6.42 0.81 9.79
N SER A 374 -5.25 0.48 9.27
CA SER A 374 -4.08 0.04 10.05
C SER A 374 -2.84 0.80 9.63
N SER A 375 -1.88 0.87 10.52
CA SER A 375 -0.63 1.62 10.34
C SER A 375 0.56 0.78 10.77
N ALA A 376 1.71 1.05 10.18
CA ALA A 376 2.96 0.34 10.42
C ALA A 376 4.16 1.30 10.44
N ALA A 377 5.16 0.96 11.24
CA ALA A 377 6.46 1.63 11.28
C ALA A 377 7.59 0.60 11.44
N VAL A 378 8.68 0.79 10.69
CA VAL A 378 9.90 0.02 10.81
C VAL A 378 10.99 0.93 11.35
N THR A 379 11.76 0.44 12.31
CA THR A 379 12.86 1.18 12.93
C THR A 379 14.20 0.87 12.27
N ASP A 380 15.21 1.69 12.54
CA ASP A 380 16.61 1.48 12.13
C ASP A 380 17.23 0.19 12.71
N LYS A 381 16.64 -0.34 13.79
CA LYS A 381 17.00 -1.63 14.40
C LYS A 381 16.26 -2.82 13.79
N GLY A 382 15.50 -2.61 12.70
CA GLY A 382 14.74 -3.65 12.02
C GLY A 382 13.52 -4.17 12.78
N LYS A 383 13.03 -3.43 13.79
CA LYS A 383 11.78 -3.77 14.48
C LYS A 383 10.58 -3.28 13.67
N LEU A 384 9.49 -4.04 13.70
CA LEU A 384 8.22 -3.68 13.11
C LEU A 384 7.20 -3.38 14.22
N TYR A 385 6.55 -2.23 14.11
CA TYR A 385 5.41 -1.83 14.93
C TYR A 385 4.15 -1.74 14.08
N MET A 386 3.03 -2.26 14.59
CA MET A 386 1.72 -2.18 13.94
C MET A 386 0.67 -1.68 14.92
N TRP A 387 -0.35 -0.96 14.43
CA TRP A 387 -1.50 -0.49 15.23
C TRP A 387 -2.71 -0.20 14.34
N GLY A 388 -3.86 0.02 14.97
CA GLY A 388 -5.12 0.28 14.30
C GLY A 388 -6.11 -0.89 14.38
N ASN A 389 -6.80 -1.16 13.28
CA ASN A 389 -7.76 -2.26 13.19
C ASN A 389 -7.05 -3.62 13.25
N ALA A 390 -7.46 -4.48 14.19
CA ALA A 390 -6.91 -5.82 14.41
C ALA A 390 -7.92 -6.95 14.17
N LYS A 391 -9.14 -6.64 13.71
CA LYS A 391 -10.25 -7.58 13.58
C LYS A 391 -9.95 -8.79 12.70
N ASP A 392 -9.19 -8.60 11.63
CA ASP A 392 -8.80 -9.62 10.67
C ASP A 392 -7.36 -10.16 10.91
N SER A 393 -6.81 -9.97 12.12
CA SER A 393 -5.43 -10.33 12.50
C SER A 393 -4.35 -9.62 11.67
N GLN A 394 -4.69 -8.52 10.98
CA GLN A 394 -3.80 -7.78 10.08
C GLN A 394 -2.64 -7.08 10.80
N LEU A 395 -2.64 -7.00 12.13
CA LEU A 395 -1.52 -6.47 12.91
C LEU A 395 -0.42 -7.51 13.19
N GLY A 396 -0.69 -8.83 12.97
CA GLY A 396 0.32 -9.89 13.14
C GLY A 396 0.71 -10.17 14.59
N VAL A 397 -0.11 -9.75 15.56
CA VAL A 397 0.09 -9.97 17.00
C VAL A 397 -1.14 -10.67 17.55
N PRO A 398 -1.05 -11.95 17.93
CA PRO A 398 -2.19 -12.71 18.46
C PRO A 398 -2.69 -12.14 19.80
N GLY A 399 -3.99 -12.24 20.03
CA GLY A 399 -4.61 -11.89 21.32
C GLY A 399 -4.89 -10.39 21.52
N LEU A 400 -4.66 -9.56 20.50
CA LEU A 400 -5.05 -8.16 20.56
C LEU A 400 -6.58 -7.98 20.52
N PRO A 401 -7.12 -6.90 21.12
CA PRO A 401 -8.50 -6.47 20.91
C PRO A 401 -8.71 -6.09 19.44
N GLU A 402 -9.96 -6.00 18.98
CA GLU A 402 -10.29 -5.61 17.60
C GLU A 402 -9.76 -4.22 17.19
N VAL A 403 -9.52 -3.35 18.16
CA VAL A 403 -8.97 -2.01 17.98
C VAL A 403 -7.74 -1.87 18.87
N GLN A 404 -6.60 -1.60 18.25
CA GLN A 404 -5.31 -1.40 18.91
C GLN A 404 -4.84 0.04 18.71
N PRO A 405 -5.10 0.96 19.67
CA PRO A 405 -4.84 2.39 19.48
C PRO A 405 -3.39 2.82 19.76
N SER A 406 -2.54 1.90 20.16
CA SER A 406 -1.12 2.15 20.43
C SER A 406 -0.24 1.24 19.57
N PRO A 407 0.90 1.69 19.07
CA PRO A 407 1.88 0.85 18.40
C PRO A 407 2.27 -0.36 19.26
N VAL A 408 2.22 -1.55 18.67
CA VAL A 408 2.68 -2.81 19.27
C VAL A 408 3.76 -3.44 18.42
N GLU A 409 4.82 -3.93 19.04
CA GLU A 409 5.90 -4.61 18.35
C GLU A 409 5.45 -5.98 17.85
N VAL A 410 5.63 -6.23 16.55
CA VAL A 410 5.36 -7.52 15.94
C VAL A 410 6.52 -8.47 16.24
N LYS A 411 6.21 -9.61 16.87
CA LYS A 411 7.19 -10.66 17.16
C LYS A 411 7.18 -11.71 16.05
N PHE A 412 8.36 -12.08 15.60
CA PHE A 412 8.54 -13.12 14.60
C PHE A 412 8.81 -14.44 15.29
N LEU A 413 8.18 -15.49 14.81
CA LEU A 413 8.52 -16.85 15.25
C LEU A 413 9.86 -17.19 14.59
N THR A 414 10.88 -17.36 15.41
CA THR A 414 12.18 -17.88 14.98
C THR A 414 12.10 -19.41 15.00
N GLU A 415 12.19 -20.03 13.83
CA GLU A 415 12.48 -21.46 13.76
C GLU A 415 13.95 -21.68 14.11
N ASP A 416 14.25 -22.89 14.60
CA ASP A 416 15.63 -23.32 14.91
C ASP A 416 16.35 -23.71 13.60
N ASP A 417 16.38 -22.75 12.65
CA ASP A 417 16.87 -22.91 11.28
C ASP A 417 18.32 -22.43 11.12
N GLY A 418 18.98 -22.05 12.24
CA GLY A 418 20.36 -21.54 12.24
C GLY A 418 20.52 -20.11 11.67
N LEU A 419 19.41 -19.41 11.44
CA LEU A 419 19.42 -18.02 11.00
C LEU A 419 19.21 -17.09 12.19
N GLY A 420 19.85 -15.92 12.15
CA GLY A 420 19.68 -14.87 13.16
C GLY A 420 18.27 -14.26 13.20
N PRO A 421 17.99 -13.35 14.13
CA PRO A 421 16.70 -12.69 14.22
C PRO A 421 16.39 -11.93 12.91
N PRO A 422 15.11 -11.88 12.51
CA PRO A 422 14.72 -11.16 11.30
C PRO A 422 14.91 -9.64 11.48
N ASN A 423 15.57 -9.03 10.52
CA ASN A 423 15.70 -7.59 10.37
C ASN A 423 14.70 -7.11 9.32
N VAL A 424 13.64 -6.40 9.73
CA VAL A 424 12.61 -5.93 8.84
C VAL A 424 13.13 -4.77 8.00
N LEU A 425 13.00 -4.88 6.69
CA LEU A 425 13.45 -3.88 5.73
C LEU A 425 12.31 -2.99 5.23
N SER A 426 11.14 -3.58 4.99
CA SER A 426 9.95 -2.87 4.51
C SER A 426 8.68 -3.62 4.90
N VAL A 427 7.56 -2.91 4.89
CA VAL A 427 6.23 -3.44 5.17
C VAL A 427 5.23 -2.84 4.19
N ALA A 428 4.26 -3.65 3.76
CA ALA A 428 3.11 -3.20 3.00
C ALA A 428 1.83 -3.66 3.70
N VAL A 429 0.84 -2.78 3.77
CA VAL A 429 -0.39 -2.99 4.53
C VAL A 429 -1.58 -2.85 3.59
N GLY A 430 -2.42 -3.88 3.52
CA GLY A 430 -3.67 -3.90 2.76
C GLY A 430 -4.89 -3.55 3.63
N ALA A 431 -6.07 -3.95 3.20
CA ALA A 431 -7.30 -3.73 3.99
C ALA A 431 -7.39 -4.66 5.21
N SER A 432 -7.05 -5.93 5.02
CA SER A 432 -7.20 -6.99 6.03
C SER A 432 -5.97 -7.90 6.14
N HIS A 433 -4.88 -7.54 5.48
CA HIS A 433 -3.63 -8.31 5.46
C HIS A 433 -2.43 -7.36 5.44
N ALA A 434 -1.27 -7.90 5.75
CA ALA A 434 0.00 -7.20 5.62
C ALA A 434 1.10 -8.16 5.19
N MET A 435 2.18 -7.61 4.67
CA MET A 435 3.39 -8.32 4.28
C MET A 435 4.62 -7.54 4.73
N CYS A 436 5.70 -8.22 5.01
CA CYS A 436 6.99 -7.58 5.19
C CYS A 436 8.10 -8.36 4.49
N LEU A 437 9.17 -7.64 4.20
CA LEU A 437 10.42 -8.20 3.72
C LEU A 437 11.43 -8.15 4.87
N VAL A 438 12.03 -9.28 5.18
CA VAL A 438 13.04 -9.39 6.22
C VAL A 438 14.34 -9.91 5.65
N MET A 439 15.45 -9.45 6.23
CA MET A 439 16.77 -10.00 6.01
C MET A 439 17.14 -10.85 7.22
N ARG A 440 17.66 -12.05 6.98
CA ARG A 440 18.18 -12.92 8.04
C ARG A 440 19.63 -13.25 7.73
N SER A 441 20.49 -12.89 8.65
CA SER A 441 21.92 -13.24 8.58
C SER A 441 22.11 -14.68 9.01
N ALA A 442 23.06 -15.41 8.42
CA ALA A 442 23.56 -16.64 9.01
C ALA A 442 24.13 -16.32 10.39
N SER A 443 23.73 -17.08 11.42
CA SER A 443 24.21 -16.93 12.81
C SER A 443 25.69 -17.33 12.92
#